data_79746ba59be4ca5855c4ecfee0df1f7c
#
_entry.id   79746ba59be4ca5855c4ecfee0df1f7c
#
_cell.length_a   1.000
_cell.length_b   1.000
_cell.length_c   1.000
_cell.angle_alpha   90.00
_cell.angle_beta   90.00
_cell.angle_gamma   90.00
#
_symmetry.space_group_name_H-M   'P 1'
#
loop_
_entity.id
_entity.type
_entity.pdbx_description
1 polymer ?
#
loop_
_entity_poly.entity_id
_entity_poly.type
_entity_poly.pdbx_seq_one_letter_code
_entity_poly.pdbx_strand_id
1 'polypeptide(L)'
;MAQRNAELRDRALSVWRSNPNLEILGHPSAQALPIFSFRVRDARNGGFIHQQLFTRMLSDRYGIQARGGCACAGPYAHRLLGIEQEESDVIRQSILGGQEIDKPGWTRLNFSVLMDDEKVDRIIHAVNELAHAPHDTAAHYECDISTARFRPLAAAA
;
A
#
# COMPACT_ATOMS: atom_id res chain seq x y z
N MET A 1 13.31 -14.30 -18.88
CA MET A 1 13.06 -13.63 -17.58
C MET A 1 12.80 -12.14 -17.73
N ALA A 2 13.66 -11.35 -18.39
CA ALA A 2 13.47 -9.90 -18.52
C ALA A 2 12.13 -9.55 -19.21
N GLN A 3 11.79 -10.20 -20.30
CA GLN A 3 10.54 -10.00 -21.03
C GLN A 3 9.31 -10.31 -20.16
N ARG A 4 9.33 -11.40 -19.38
CA ARG A 4 8.24 -11.75 -18.47
C ARG A 4 8.08 -10.72 -17.35
N ASN A 5 9.18 -10.21 -16.80
CA ASN A 5 9.12 -9.14 -15.81
C ASN A 5 8.46 -7.86 -16.38
N ALA A 6 8.81 -7.47 -17.61
CA ALA A 6 8.20 -6.32 -18.27
C ALA A 6 6.70 -6.55 -18.51
N GLU A 7 6.31 -7.71 -19.03
CA GLU A 7 4.91 -8.08 -19.23
C GLU A 7 4.09 -8.01 -17.94
N LEU A 8 4.58 -8.61 -16.83
CA LEU A 8 3.90 -8.57 -15.54
C LEU A 8 3.74 -7.15 -15.01
N ARG A 9 4.77 -6.32 -15.21
CA ARG A 9 4.73 -4.92 -14.84
C ARG A 9 3.71 -4.14 -15.65
N ASP A 10 3.74 -4.26 -16.96
CA ASP A 10 2.84 -3.53 -17.86
C ASP A 10 1.38 -3.93 -17.63
N ARG A 11 1.12 -5.21 -17.41
CA ARG A 11 -0.19 -5.77 -17.09
C ARG A 11 -0.78 -5.17 -15.81
N ALA A 12 -0.01 -5.07 -14.74
CA ALA A 12 -0.46 -4.43 -13.51
C ALA A 12 -0.68 -2.92 -13.71
N LEU A 13 0.25 -2.23 -14.33
CA LEU A 13 0.17 -0.79 -14.54
C LEU A 13 -0.97 -0.39 -15.48
N SER A 14 -1.34 -1.22 -16.46
CA SER A 14 -2.47 -0.94 -17.35
C SER A 14 -3.80 -0.87 -16.60
N VAL A 15 -3.95 -1.64 -15.52
CA VAL A 15 -5.14 -1.62 -14.67
C VAL A 15 -5.03 -0.54 -13.59
N TRP A 16 -3.92 -0.51 -12.86
CA TRP A 16 -3.80 0.34 -11.67
C TRP A 16 -3.69 1.83 -11.96
N ARG A 17 -3.12 2.22 -13.13
CA ARG A 17 -3.04 3.64 -13.53
C ARG A 17 -4.39 4.27 -13.86
N SER A 18 -5.39 3.45 -14.17
CA SER A 18 -6.76 3.94 -14.41
C SER A 18 -7.54 4.16 -13.11
N ASN A 19 -7.04 3.65 -11.97
CA ASN A 19 -7.68 3.81 -10.68
C ASN A 19 -7.25 5.14 -10.02
N PRO A 20 -8.15 6.11 -9.84
CA PRO A 20 -7.80 7.44 -9.30
C PRO A 20 -7.32 7.38 -7.84
N ASN A 21 -7.66 6.31 -7.12
CA ASN A 21 -7.26 6.13 -5.73
C ASN A 21 -5.90 5.45 -5.58
N LEU A 22 -5.34 4.87 -6.65
CA LEU A 22 -4.01 4.24 -6.61
C LEU A 22 -2.93 5.22 -7.06
N GLU A 23 -2.08 5.62 -6.13
CA GLU A 23 -0.88 6.39 -6.41
C GLU A 23 0.33 5.46 -6.47
N ILE A 24 0.80 5.17 -7.68
CA ILE A 24 2.00 4.35 -7.89
C ILE A 24 3.24 5.23 -7.68
N LEU A 25 4.07 4.85 -6.72
CA LEU A 25 5.28 5.58 -6.37
C LEU A 25 6.45 5.22 -7.31
N GLY A 26 7.32 6.21 -7.55
CA GLY A 26 8.50 6.07 -8.40
C GLY A 26 8.33 6.69 -9.78
N HIS A 27 9.39 6.64 -10.58
CA HIS A 27 9.39 7.28 -11.89
C HIS A 27 8.61 6.43 -12.92
N PRO A 28 7.64 6.98 -13.63
CA PRO A 28 6.71 6.22 -14.49
C PRO A 28 7.39 5.52 -15.67
N SER A 29 8.51 6.05 -16.17
CA SER A 29 9.27 5.50 -17.30
C SER A 29 10.50 4.68 -16.89
N ALA A 30 10.75 4.49 -15.58
CA ALA A 30 11.88 3.70 -15.15
C ALA A 30 11.67 2.22 -15.51
N GLN A 31 12.68 1.64 -16.14
CA GLN A 31 12.75 0.19 -16.30
C GLN A 31 12.95 -0.42 -14.90
N ALA A 32 12.01 -1.25 -14.47
CA ALA A 32 12.04 -1.84 -13.16
C ALA A 32 11.45 -3.26 -13.19
N LEU A 33 11.82 -4.04 -12.19
CA LEU A 33 11.18 -5.31 -11.91
C LEU A 33 9.69 -5.10 -11.58
N PRO A 34 8.85 -6.14 -11.65
CA PRO A 34 7.44 -6.07 -11.25
C PRO A 34 7.30 -6.02 -9.72
N ILE A 35 7.95 -5.01 -9.13
CA ILE A 35 7.87 -4.63 -7.72
C ILE A 35 7.20 -3.27 -7.66
N PHE A 36 6.09 -3.18 -6.98
CA PHE A 36 5.26 -1.99 -6.92
C PHE A 36 5.26 -1.43 -5.51
N SER A 37 5.46 -0.12 -5.42
CA SER A 37 5.24 0.68 -4.23
C SER A 37 4.09 1.63 -4.52
N PHE A 38 3.05 1.63 -3.69
CA PHE A 38 1.88 2.47 -3.93
C PHE A 38 1.20 2.90 -2.62
N ARG A 39 0.44 3.99 -2.71
CA ARG A 39 -0.48 4.45 -1.68
C ARG A 39 -1.90 4.40 -2.20
N VAL A 40 -2.86 4.25 -1.31
CA VAL A 40 -4.30 4.30 -1.63
C VAL A 40 -4.89 5.58 -1.06
N ARG A 41 -5.43 6.44 -1.92
CA ARG A 41 -6.05 7.71 -1.50
C ARG A 41 -7.31 7.45 -0.69
N ASP A 42 -7.47 8.24 0.35
CA ASP A 42 -8.69 8.29 1.14
C ASP A 42 -9.61 9.38 0.56
N ALA A 43 -10.54 8.98 -0.30
CA ALA A 43 -11.45 9.91 -0.95
C ALA A 43 -12.48 10.55 0.02
N ARG A 44 -12.68 9.99 1.22
CA ARG A 44 -13.64 10.51 2.21
C ARG A 44 -13.01 11.52 3.16
N ASN A 45 -11.81 11.21 3.66
CA ASN A 45 -11.18 12.00 4.72
C ASN A 45 -10.00 12.84 4.19
N GLY A 46 -9.61 12.66 2.94
CA GLY A 46 -8.36 13.19 2.40
C GLY A 46 -7.15 12.37 2.85
N GLY A 47 -6.01 12.59 2.24
CA GLY A 47 -4.79 11.83 2.54
C GLY A 47 -4.82 10.40 1.99
N PHE A 48 -4.39 9.44 2.79
CA PHE A 48 -4.20 8.06 2.34
C PHE A 48 -4.70 7.05 3.38
N ILE A 49 -5.23 5.93 2.90
CA ILE A 49 -5.49 4.75 3.72
C ILE A 49 -4.15 4.25 4.29
N HIS A 50 -4.11 4.01 5.58
CA HIS A 50 -2.89 3.55 6.24
C HIS A 50 -2.39 2.23 5.62
N GLN A 51 -1.10 2.16 5.29
CA GLN A 51 -0.49 1.03 4.56
C GLN A 51 -0.65 -0.31 5.29
N GLN A 52 -0.61 -0.31 6.64
CA GLN A 52 -0.81 -1.54 7.41
C GLN A 52 -2.27 -2.01 7.35
N LEU A 53 -3.23 -1.08 7.33
CA LEU A 53 -4.64 -1.41 7.15
C LEU A 53 -4.86 -2.02 5.77
N PHE A 54 -4.34 -1.39 4.72
CA PHE A 54 -4.53 -1.88 3.36
C PHE A 54 -3.95 -3.28 3.15
N THR A 55 -2.74 -3.54 3.67
CA THR A 55 -2.14 -4.88 3.62
C THR A 55 -2.93 -5.90 4.43
N ARG A 56 -3.48 -5.51 5.58
CA ARG A 56 -4.33 -6.36 6.39
C ARG A 56 -5.61 -6.74 5.65
N MET A 57 -6.30 -5.76 5.04
CA MET A 57 -7.50 -6.00 4.25
C MET A 57 -7.24 -6.91 3.04
N LEU A 58 -6.12 -6.72 2.33
CA LEU A 58 -5.70 -7.61 1.23
C LEU A 58 -5.52 -9.06 1.70
N SER A 59 -4.90 -9.25 2.86
CA SER A 59 -4.68 -10.56 3.44
C SER A 59 -5.99 -11.23 3.84
N ASP A 60 -6.83 -10.54 4.58
CA ASP A 60 -8.04 -11.12 5.15
C ASP A 60 -9.11 -11.40 4.09
N ARG A 61 -9.28 -10.50 3.11
CA ARG A 61 -10.34 -10.61 2.11
C ARG A 61 -9.95 -11.46 0.90
N TYR A 62 -8.68 -11.38 0.49
CA TYR A 62 -8.23 -12.00 -0.77
C TYR A 62 -7.13 -13.04 -0.61
N GLY A 63 -6.59 -13.22 0.62
CA GLY A 63 -5.45 -14.11 0.86
C GLY A 63 -4.15 -13.61 0.21
N ILE A 64 -4.05 -12.30 -0.04
CA ILE A 64 -2.90 -11.70 -0.71
C ILE A 64 -1.97 -11.09 0.34
N GLN A 65 -0.73 -11.58 0.36
CA GLN A 65 0.30 -11.02 1.22
C GLN A 65 1.02 -9.87 0.51
N ALA A 66 0.91 -8.69 1.10
CA ALA A 66 1.66 -7.50 0.73
C ALA A 66 2.41 -6.97 1.95
N ARG A 67 3.34 -6.07 1.74
CA ARG A 67 4.11 -5.46 2.83
C ARG A 67 3.73 -3.99 2.98
N GLY A 68 3.34 -3.58 4.20
CA GLY A 68 3.13 -2.19 4.57
C GLY A 68 4.28 -1.64 5.40
N GLY A 69 4.56 -0.36 5.26
CA GLY A 69 5.56 0.37 6.03
C GLY A 69 6.63 1.05 5.20
N CYS A 70 7.61 1.66 5.88
CA CYS A 70 8.78 2.26 5.22
C CYS A 70 9.79 1.16 4.83
N ALA A 71 10.63 1.47 3.84
CA ALA A 71 11.65 0.55 3.36
C ALA A 71 12.99 0.68 4.11
N CYS A 72 13.01 1.25 5.33
CA CYS A 72 14.21 1.51 6.12
C CYS A 72 15.25 2.41 5.42
N ALA A 73 14.79 3.32 4.55
CA ALA A 73 15.61 4.23 3.77
C ALA A 73 15.09 5.67 3.98
N GLY A 74 15.28 6.20 5.20
CA GLY A 74 14.71 7.48 5.67
C GLY A 74 14.74 8.62 4.64
N PRO A 75 15.91 9.09 4.17
CA PRO A 75 15.96 10.19 3.21
C PRO A 75 15.27 9.88 1.88
N TYR A 76 15.35 8.64 1.41
CA TYR A 76 14.66 8.21 0.20
C TYR A 76 13.14 8.16 0.40
N ALA A 77 12.69 7.65 1.55
CA ALA A 77 11.28 7.60 1.90
C ALA A 77 10.67 9.01 1.97
N HIS A 78 11.32 9.96 2.63
CA HIS A 78 10.90 11.36 2.68
C HIS A 78 10.76 11.96 1.29
N ARG A 79 11.79 11.80 0.44
CA ARG A 79 11.74 12.30 -0.94
C ARG A 79 10.61 11.65 -1.76
N LEU A 80 10.41 10.34 -1.59
CA LEU A 80 9.38 9.60 -2.34
C LEU A 80 7.96 10.00 -1.92
N LEU A 81 7.76 10.32 -0.63
CA LEU A 81 6.48 10.70 -0.06
C LEU A 81 6.23 12.21 -0.05
N GLY A 82 7.24 13.02 -0.43
CA GLY A 82 7.15 14.47 -0.40
C GLY A 82 7.16 15.06 1.02
N ILE A 83 7.78 14.37 1.99
CA ILE A 83 7.85 14.81 3.38
C ILE A 83 8.99 15.80 3.53
N GLU A 84 8.66 17.04 3.86
CA GLU A 84 9.62 18.09 4.14
C GLU A 84 10.17 18.01 5.58
N GLN A 85 11.21 18.80 5.89
CA GLN A 85 11.90 18.71 7.17
C GLN A 85 10.98 19.00 8.37
N GLU A 86 10.13 20.00 8.26
CA GLU A 86 9.19 20.39 9.33
C GLU A 86 8.19 19.26 9.63
N GLU A 87 7.61 18.67 8.58
CA GLU A 87 6.71 17.52 8.70
C GLU A 87 7.44 16.30 9.29
N SER A 88 8.68 16.07 8.88
CA SER A 88 9.52 14.99 9.41
C SER A 88 9.75 15.16 10.92
N ASP A 89 9.98 16.38 11.40
CA ASP A 89 10.18 16.64 12.82
C ASP A 89 8.89 16.43 13.62
N VAL A 90 7.74 16.81 13.09
CA VAL A 90 6.42 16.53 13.69
C VAL A 90 6.17 15.03 13.80
N ILE A 91 6.36 14.31 12.71
CA ILE A 91 6.22 12.83 12.68
C ILE A 91 7.13 12.18 13.70
N ARG A 92 8.39 12.63 13.78
CA ARG A 92 9.35 12.11 14.75
C ARG A 92 8.88 12.32 16.19
N GLN A 93 8.38 13.51 16.53
CA GLN A 93 7.86 13.78 17.87
C GLN A 93 6.66 12.90 18.21
N SER A 94 5.75 12.72 17.26
CA SER A 94 4.59 11.86 17.43
C SER A 94 4.99 10.40 17.71
N ILE A 95 5.93 9.86 16.94
CA ILE A 95 6.46 8.50 17.13
C ILE A 95 7.17 8.36 18.48
N LEU A 96 7.97 9.36 18.90
CA LEU A 96 8.60 9.36 20.21
C LEU A 96 7.57 9.44 21.34
N GLY A 97 6.41 10.04 21.09
CA GLY A 97 5.25 10.06 21.97
C GLY A 97 4.44 8.75 21.99
N GLY A 98 4.88 7.73 21.26
CA GLY A 98 4.21 6.42 21.22
C GLY A 98 3.11 6.28 20.17
N GLN A 99 3.02 7.23 19.21
CA GLN A 99 2.04 7.20 18.12
C GLN A 99 2.65 6.49 16.88
N GLU A 100 2.80 5.17 16.94
CA GLU A 100 3.37 4.39 15.83
C GLU A 100 2.51 4.46 14.54
N ILE A 101 1.22 4.82 14.68
CA ILE A 101 0.29 5.00 13.55
C ILE A 101 0.76 6.10 12.58
N ASP A 102 1.46 7.12 13.08
CA ASP A 102 1.92 8.25 12.27
C ASP A 102 3.18 7.93 11.46
N LYS A 103 3.69 6.72 11.58
CA LYS A 103 4.87 6.28 10.83
C LYS A 103 4.58 6.25 9.33
N PRO A 104 5.28 7.08 8.53
CA PRO A 104 5.03 7.14 7.09
C PRO A 104 5.42 5.85 6.41
N GLY A 105 4.70 5.52 5.34
CA GLY A 105 4.99 4.32 4.57
C GLY A 105 4.07 4.15 3.37
N TRP A 106 4.24 3.02 2.72
CA TRP A 106 3.43 2.63 1.55
C TRP A 106 3.24 1.11 1.51
N THR A 107 2.32 0.67 0.67
CA THR A 107 2.15 -0.74 0.37
C THR A 107 3.14 -1.17 -0.70
N ARG A 108 3.80 -2.30 -0.50
CA ARG A 108 4.69 -2.92 -1.48
C ARG A 108 4.24 -4.33 -1.81
N LEU A 109 4.13 -4.60 -3.12
CA LEU A 109 3.75 -5.89 -3.67
C LEU A 109 4.66 -6.20 -4.86
N ASN A 110 4.94 -7.49 -5.08
CA ASN A 110 5.73 -7.94 -6.21
C ASN A 110 5.14 -9.17 -6.87
N PHE A 111 5.38 -9.31 -8.17
CA PHE A 111 5.09 -10.54 -8.90
C PHE A 111 6.37 -11.32 -9.18
N SER A 112 6.29 -12.64 -9.06
CA SER A 112 7.35 -13.54 -9.48
C SER A 112 7.10 -13.97 -10.93
N VAL A 113 8.16 -14.14 -11.71
CA VAL A 113 8.09 -14.73 -13.07
C VAL A 113 7.50 -16.15 -13.09
N LEU A 114 7.50 -16.81 -11.93
CA LEU A 114 6.96 -18.15 -11.74
C LEU A 114 5.45 -18.18 -11.48
N MET A 115 4.82 -17.02 -11.28
CA MET A 115 3.37 -16.96 -11.10
C MET A 115 2.67 -17.24 -12.43
N ASP A 116 1.62 -18.04 -12.38
CA ASP A 116 0.69 -18.21 -13.48
C ASP A 116 -0.14 -16.92 -13.71
N ASP A 117 -0.67 -16.80 -14.92
CA ASP A 117 -1.38 -15.57 -15.34
C ASP A 117 -2.67 -15.38 -14.57
N GLU A 118 -3.39 -16.44 -14.26
CA GLU A 118 -4.64 -16.38 -13.50
C GLU A 118 -4.40 -15.82 -12.10
N LYS A 119 -3.35 -16.27 -11.42
CA LYS A 119 -2.97 -15.75 -10.11
C LYS A 119 -2.56 -14.27 -10.18
N VAL A 120 -1.80 -13.90 -11.21
CA VAL A 120 -1.39 -12.50 -11.42
C VAL A 120 -2.61 -11.62 -11.62
N ASP A 121 -3.55 -12.01 -12.48
CA ASP A 121 -4.78 -11.25 -12.73
C ASP A 121 -5.63 -11.12 -11.48
N ARG A 122 -5.81 -12.21 -10.75
CA ARG A 122 -6.54 -12.20 -9.48
C ARG A 122 -5.95 -11.18 -8.51
N ILE A 123 -4.63 -11.10 -8.40
CA ILE A 123 -3.97 -10.11 -7.53
C ILE A 123 -4.16 -8.68 -8.05
N ILE A 124 -4.00 -8.47 -9.35
CA ILE A 124 -4.19 -7.15 -9.97
C ILE A 124 -5.60 -6.65 -9.73
N HIS A 125 -6.61 -7.49 -9.97
CA HIS A 125 -8.02 -7.13 -9.78
C HIS A 125 -8.37 -6.90 -8.32
N ALA A 126 -7.88 -7.73 -7.39
CA ALA A 126 -8.14 -7.58 -5.97
C ALA A 126 -7.59 -6.27 -5.41
N VAL A 127 -6.36 -5.88 -5.78
CA VAL A 127 -5.78 -4.60 -5.40
C VAL A 127 -6.60 -3.44 -5.96
N ASN A 128 -7.00 -3.53 -7.24
CA ASN A 128 -7.80 -2.50 -7.89
C ASN A 128 -9.19 -2.34 -7.26
N GLU A 129 -9.89 -3.44 -7.01
CA GLU A 129 -11.20 -3.47 -6.38
C GLU A 129 -11.15 -2.88 -4.97
N LEU A 130 -10.21 -3.35 -4.14
CA LEU A 130 -10.08 -2.86 -2.77
C LEU A 130 -9.71 -1.36 -2.72
N ALA A 131 -8.88 -0.89 -3.64
CA ALA A 131 -8.51 0.52 -3.72
C ALA A 131 -9.64 1.42 -4.24
N HIS A 132 -10.62 0.87 -4.97
CA HIS A 132 -11.79 1.64 -5.43
C HIS A 132 -12.73 2.02 -4.29
N ALA A 133 -12.98 1.10 -3.34
CA ALA A 133 -13.89 1.30 -2.22
C ALA A 133 -13.28 0.80 -0.89
N PRO A 134 -12.14 1.36 -0.45
CA PRO A 134 -11.41 0.85 0.72
C PRO A 134 -12.22 1.00 2.01
N HIS A 135 -13.10 2.00 2.10
CA HIS A 135 -13.87 2.31 3.31
C HIS A 135 -14.87 1.24 3.70
N ASP A 136 -15.47 0.57 2.73
CA ASP A 136 -16.47 -0.47 3.00
C ASP A 136 -15.84 -1.65 3.76
N THR A 137 -14.55 -1.91 3.49
CA THR A 137 -13.79 -2.92 4.22
C THR A 137 -13.12 -2.33 5.47
N ALA A 138 -12.56 -1.11 5.40
CA ALA A 138 -11.85 -0.45 6.50
C ALA A 138 -12.74 -0.25 7.74
N ALA A 139 -14.05 -0.03 7.55
CA ALA A 139 -15.01 0.13 8.63
C ALA A 139 -15.12 -1.09 9.58
N HIS A 140 -14.62 -2.24 9.16
CA HIS A 140 -14.60 -3.47 9.95
C HIS A 140 -13.32 -3.68 10.74
N TYR A 141 -12.46 -2.68 10.84
CA TYR A 141 -11.18 -2.77 11.54
C TYR A 141 -11.03 -1.71 12.62
N GLU A 142 -10.41 -2.10 13.71
CA GLU A 142 -9.90 -1.21 14.74
C GLU A 142 -8.37 -1.12 14.69
N CYS A 143 -7.82 -0.03 15.19
CA CYS A 143 -6.40 0.23 15.22
C CYS A 143 -5.88 0.37 16.65
N ASP A 144 -4.80 -0.33 16.93
CA ASP A 144 -3.94 -0.01 18.07
C ASP A 144 -2.92 1.04 17.63
N ILE A 145 -3.11 2.26 18.08
CA ILE A 145 -2.31 3.44 17.72
C ILE A 145 -0.84 3.27 18.10
N SER A 146 -0.58 2.64 19.25
CA SER A 146 0.76 2.48 19.80
C SER A 146 1.63 1.47 19.04
N THR A 147 1.00 0.60 18.24
CA THR A 147 1.68 -0.46 17.48
C THR A 147 1.38 -0.38 15.98
N ALA A 148 0.48 0.51 15.56
CA ALA A 148 -0.05 0.60 14.20
C ALA A 148 -0.60 -0.74 13.68
N ARG A 149 -1.15 -1.57 14.57
CA ARG A 149 -1.73 -2.87 14.21
C ARG A 149 -3.23 -2.74 14.05
N PHE A 150 -3.71 -3.26 12.93
CA PHE A 150 -5.13 -3.32 12.62
C PHE A 150 -5.67 -4.73 12.86
N ARG A 151 -6.84 -4.81 13.51
CA ARG A 151 -7.53 -6.06 13.80
C ARG A 151 -8.97 -5.96 13.34
N PRO A 152 -9.56 -7.04 12.79
CA PRO A 152 -11.00 -7.06 12.55
C PRO A 152 -11.76 -6.79 13.84
N LEU A 153 -12.81 -5.97 13.75
CA LEU A 153 -13.78 -5.84 14.83
C LEU A 153 -14.37 -7.22 15.12
N ALA A 154 -14.53 -7.56 16.41
CA ALA A 154 -15.26 -8.76 16.78
C ALA A 154 -16.66 -8.69 16.16
N ALA A 155 -17.07 -9.74 15.45
CA ALA A 155 -18.46 -9.82 15.00
C ALA A 155 -19.36 -9.62 16.23
N ALA A 156 -20.27 -8.66 16.17
CA ALA A 156 -21.29 -8.51 17.19
C ALA A 156 -22.03 -9.86 17.31
N ALA A 157 -21.88 -10.51 18.48
CA ALA A 157 -22.49 -11.81 18.76
C ALA A 157 -24.01 -11.71 18.76
#